data_f593535fe8cd0dc588cf0837f85484b9
#
_entry.id   f593535fe8cd0dc588cf0837f85484b9
#
_cell.length_a   1.000
_cell.length_b   1.000
_cell.length_c   1.000
_cell.angle_alpha   90.00
_cell.angle_beta   90.00
_cell.angle_gamma   90.00
#
_symmetry.space_group_name_H-M   'P 1'
#
loop_
_entity.id
_entity.type
_entity.pdbx_description
1 polymer ?
#
loop_
_entity_poly.entity_id
_entity_poly.type
_entity_poly.pdbx_seq_one_letter_code
_entity_poly.pdbx_strand_id
1 'polypeptide(L)'
;AAGPILNKVGQFLSSPLMRNILGQPKNPFSLRWIMDNQKICIINLSKGRIGEDTSALLGAMMVTKFQIDAMTRADILEKDRKDFFLYVDEFQNFATDSFATILSEARKYRLSLVMANQYISQMSEVVQ
;
A
#
# COMPACT_ATOMS: atom_id res chain seq x y z
N ALA A 1 16.28 -24.50 -7.50
CA ALA A 1 15.99 -23.55 -6.39
C ALA A 1 14.68 -22.76 -6.54
N ALA A 2 13.63 -23.32 -7.16
CA ALA A 2 12.32 -22.63 -7.32
C ALA A 2 11.34 -22.90 -6.16
N GLY A 3 11.63 -23.86 -5.27
CA GLY A 3 10.72 -24.31 -4.21
C GLY A 3 10.23 -23.23 -3.26
N PRO A 4 11.09 -22.38 -2.67
CA PRO A 4 10.65 -21.33 -1.74
C PRO A 4 9.75 -20.28 -2.39
N ILE A 5 10.01 -19.96 -3.67
CA ILE A 5 9.21 -19.00 -4.43
C ILE A 5 7.84 -19.61 -4.75
N LEU A 6 7.81 -20.85 -5.23
CA LEU A 6 6.57 -21.57 -5.54
C LEU A 6 5.69 -21.76 -4.29
N ASN A 7 6.29 -22.03 -3.13
CA ASN A 7 5.55 -22.17 -1.89
C ASN A 7 4.87 -20.83 -1.47
N LYS A 8 5.60 -19.71 -1.54
CA LYS A 8 5.04 -18.40 -1.23
C LYS A 8 3.93 -17.99 -2.23
N VAL A 9 4.22 -18.12 -3.52
CA VAL A 9 3.23 -17.84 -4.57
C VAL A 9 2.02 -18.77 -4.45
N GLY A 10 2.25 -20.07 -4.16
CA GLY A 10 1.19 -21.04 -3.97
C GLY A 10 0.25 -20.71 -2.81
N GLN A 11 0.77 -20.21 -1.69
CA GLN A 11 -0.05 -19.77 -0.55
C GLN A 11 -1.02 -18.64 -0.95
N PHE A 12 -0.58 -17.68 -1.76
CA PHE A 12 -1.45 -16.60 -2.23
C PHE A 12 -2.47 -17.09 -3.26
N LEU A 13 -2.06 -17.95 -4.17
CA LEU A 13 -2.95 -18.49 -5.19
C LEU A 13 -3.94 -19.54 -4.66
N SER A 14 -3.70 -20.10 -3.46
CA SER A 14 -4.64 -21.00 -2.79
C SER A 14 -5.90 -20.29 -2.30
N SER A 15 -5.80 -18.99 -1.98
CA SER A 15 -6.95 -18.18 -1.59
C SER A 15 -7.77 -17.77 -2.82
N PRO A 16 -9.06 -18.16 -2.92
CA PRO A 16 -9.94 -17.70 -4.01
C PRO A 16 -10.03 -16.16 -4.08
N LEU A 17 -10.04 -15.50 -2.93
CA LEU A 17 -10.08 -14.05 -2.84
C LEU A 17 -8.84 -13.42 -3.48
N MET A 18 -7.64 -13.93 -3.13
CA MET A 18 -6.39 -13.42 -3.69
C MET A 18 -6.29 -13.66 -5.19
N ARG A 19 -6.71 -14.83 -5.66
CA ARG A 19 -6.77 -15.11 -7.10
C ARG A 19 -7.69 -14.16 -7.85
N ASN A 20 -8.84 -13.86 -7.28
CA ASN A 20 -9.81 -12.93 -7.88
C ASN A 20 -9.32 -11.49 -7.90
N ILE A 21 -8.55 -11.06 -6.90
CA ILE A 21 -7.96 -9.71 -6.84
C ILE A 21 -6.77 -9.60 -7.79
N LEU A 22 -5.79 -10.51 -7.67
CA LEU A 22 -4.54 -10.42 -8.41
C LEU A 22 -4.63 -10.93 -9.85
N GLY A 23 -5.58 -11.83 -10.13
CA GLY A 23 -5.79 -12.43 -11.44
C GLY A 23 -6.61 -11.58 -12.40
N GLN A 24 -6.99 -10.35 -12.05
CA GLN A 24 -7.74 -9.47 -12.95
C GLN A 24 -6.85 -9.00 -14.11
N PRO A 25 -7.26 -9.23 -15.37
CA PRO A 25 -6.48 -8.84 -16.54
C PRO A 25 -6.44 -7.31 -16.74
N LYS A 26 -7.37 -6.59 -16.14
CA LYS A 26 -7.46 -5.13 -16.20
C LYS A 26 -7.61 -4.55 -14.79
N ASN A 27 -6.86 -3.49 -14.52
CA ASN A 27 -7.08 -2.73 -13.29
C ASN A 27 -8.32 -1.84 -13.48
N PRO A 28 -9.41 -2.05 -12.72
CA PRO A 28 -10.66 -1.31 -12.89
C PRO A 28 -10.59 0.14 -12.40
N PHE A 29 -9.56 0.49 -11.63
CA PHE A 29 -9.39 1.85 -11.09
C PHE A 29 -7.93 2.28 -11.09
N SER A 30 -7.69 3.58 -11.17
CA SER A 30 -6.37 4.20 -11.10
C SER A 30 -6.23 4.97 -9.79
N LEU A 31 -5.26 4.58 -8.96
CA LEU A 31 -4.96 5.33 -7.74
C LEU A 31 -4.46 6.74 -8.07
N ARG A 32 -3.70 6.89 -9.14
CA ARG A 32 -3.30 8.22 -9.63
C ARG A 32 -4.50 9.09 -9.92
N TRP A 33 -5.50 8.57 -10.66
CA TRP A 33 -6.73 9.32 -10.93
C TRP A 33 -7.48 9.71 -9.65
N ILE A 34 -7.54 8.79 -8.67
CA ILE A 34 -8.14 9.04 -7.36
C ILE A 34 -7.44 10.23 -6.66
N MET A 35 -6.10 10.23 -6.65
CA MET A 35 -5.30 11.28 -6.05
C MET A 35 -5.48 12.63 -6.77
N ASP A 36 -5.36 12.64 -8.10
CA ASP A 36 -5.41 13.87 -8.91
C ASP A 36 -6.80 14.50 -8.92
N ASN A 37 -7.85 13.70 -8.76
CA ASN A 37 -9.24 14.16 -8.70
C ASN A 37 -9.78 14.28 -7.26
N GLN A 38 -8.90 14.19 -6.25
CA GLN A 38 -9.24 14.38 -4.83
C GLN A 38 -10.43 13.50 -4.38
N LYS A 39 -10.45 12.24 -4.81
CA LYS A 39 -11.50 11.30 -4.45
C LYS A 39 -11.19 10.62 -3.11
N ILE A 40 -12.24 10.24 -2.40
CA ILE A 40 -12.12 9.42 -1.19
C ILE A 40 -12.07 7.95 -1.62
N CYS A 41 -11.06 7.22 -1.14
CA CYS A 41 -10.90 5.78 -1.35
C CYS A 41 -10.84 5.09 0.01
N ILE A 42 -11.70 4.12 0.23
CA ILE A 42 -11.72 3.31 1.46
C ILE A 42 -11.39 1.88 1.08
N ILE A 43 -10.31 1.35 1.67
CA ILE A 43 -9.83 -0.02 1.45
C ILE A 43 -9.99 -0.80 2.74
N ASN A 44 -10.92 -1.76 2.76
CA ASN A 44 -11.14 -2.59 3.93
C ASN A 44 -10.31 -3.87 3.85
N LEU A 45 -9.26 -3.94 4.68
CA LEU A 45 -8.36 -5.08 4.81
C LEU A 45 -8.57 -5.83 6.14
N SER A 46 -9.81 -5.93 6.60
CA SER A 46 -10.15 -6.56 7.87
C SER A 46 -9.59 -7.99 7.98
N LYS A 47 -8.69 -8.21 8.95
CA LYS A 47 -8.06 -9.52 9.25
C LYS A 47 -9.08 -10.63 9.48
N GLY A 48 -10.20 -10.31 10.11
CA GLY A 48 -11.28 -11.28 10.37
C GLY A 48 -11.99 -11.79 9.12
N ARG A 49 -11.87 -11.06 7.98
CA ARG A 49 -12.48 -11.44 6.71
C ARG A 49 -11.52 -12.14 5.76
N ILE A 50 -10.29 -11.69 5.69
CA ILE A 50 -9.33 -12.11 4.66
C ILE A 50 -8.11 -12.86 5.22
N GLY A 51 -8.01 -12.97 6.54
CA GLY A 51 -6.86 -13.55 7.23
C GLY A 51 -5.73 -12.55 7.44
N GLU A 52 -4.88 -12.80 8.43
CA GLU A 52 -3.82 -11.88 8.83
C GLU A 52 -2.75 -11.73 7.76
N ASP A 53 -2.21 -12.84 7.25
CA ASP A 53 -1.15 -12.82 6.23
C ASP A 53 -1.62 -12.14 4.93
N THR A 54 -2.86 -12.43 4.52
CA THR A 54 -3.46 -11.81 3.32
C THR A 54 -3.67 -10.32 3.52
N SER A 55 -4.14 -9.90 4.69
CA SER A 55 -4.32 -8.49 5.05
C SER A 55 -2.99 -7.74 5.01
N ALA A 56 -1.95 -8.29 5.65
CA ALA A 56 -0.62 -7.69 5.69
C ALA A 56 -0.04 -7.53 4.27
N LEU A 57 -0.11 -8.58 3.45
CA LEU A 57 0.40 -8.54 2.09
C LEU A 57 -0.35 -7.52 1.23
N LEU A 58 -1.68 -7.59 1.20
CA LEU A 58 -2.48 -6.64 0.40
C LEU A 58 -2.27 -5.20 0.85
N GLY A 59 -2.16 -4.97 2.16
CA GLY A 59 -1.86 -3.64 2.70
C GLY A 59 -0.51 -3.13 2.23
N ALA A 60 0.55 -3.94 2.35
CA ALA A 60 1.88 -3.56 1.86
C ALA A 60 1.90 -3.29 0.34
N MET A 61 1.21 -4.12 -0.45
CA MET A 61 1.07 -3.91 -1.89
C MET A 61 0.32 -2.61 -2.21
N MET A 62 -0.77 -2.32 -1.49
CA MET A 62 -1.56 -1.11 -1.71
C MET A 62 -0.77 0.15 -1.36
N VAL A 63 -0.06 0.17 -0.23
CA VAL A 63 0.77 1.32 0.13
C VAL A 63 1.88 1.54 -0.88
N THR A 64 2.57 0.47 -1.31
CA THR A 64 3.58 0.54 -2.38
C THR A 64 2.98 1.07 -3.69
N LYS A 65 1.78 0.64 -4.03
CA LYS A 65 1.08 1.10 -5.24
C LYS A 65 0.72 2.58 -5.16
N PHE A 66 0.23 3.07 -4.02
CA PHE A 66 -0.01 4.50 -3.80
C PHE A 66 1.26 5.32 -4.00
N GLN A 67 2.39 4.85 -3.47
CA GLN A 67 3.68 5.50 -3.65
C GLN A 67 4.09 5.55 -5.11
N ILE A 68 4.10 4.41 -5.81
CA ILE A 68 4.49 4.35 -7.22
C ILE A 68 3.61 5.28 -8.05
N ASP A 69 2.29 5.23 -7.85
CA ASP A 69 1.35 6.08 -8.57
C ASP A 69 1.52 7.57 -8.21
N ALA A 70 1.88 7.90 -6.96
CA ALA A 70 2.24 9.26 -6.57
C ALA A 70 3.49 9.73 -7.30
N MET A 71 4.54 8.91 -7.41
CA MET A 71 5.78 9.24 -8.13
C MET A 71 5.53 9.51 -9.62
N THR A 72 4.54 8.87 -10.24
CA THR A 72 4.17 9.18 -11.64
C THR A 72 3.67 10.60 -11.81
N ARG A 73 3.31 11.32 -10.72
CA ARG A 73 2.92 12.74 -10.74
C ARG A 73 4.09 13.69 -11.03
N ALA A 74 5.28 13.14 -11.29
CA ALA A 74 6.44 13.92 -11.73
C ALA A 74 6.17 14.70 -13.04
N ASP A 75 5.22 14.27 -13.86
CA ASP A 75 4.76 14.95 -15.06
C ASP A 75 3.86 16.18 -14.79
N ILE A 76 3.42 16.38 -13.54
CA ILE A 76 2.65 17.55 -13.10
C ILE A 76 3.59 18.53 -12.40
N LEU A 77 3.51 19.83 -12.70
CA LEU A 77 4.27 20.85 -11.98
C LEU A 77 3.94 20.79 -10.48
N GLU A 78 4.94 20.94 -9.63
CA GLU A 78 4.78 20.79 -8.18
C GLU A 78 3.65 21.63 -7.59
N LYS A 79 3.50 22.88 -8.05
CA LYS A 79 2.45 23.81 -7.63
C LYS A 79 1.02 23.35 -7.98
N ASP A 80 0.89 22.50 -9.01
CA ASP A 80 -0.40 22.05 -9.53
C ASP A 80 -0.78 20.67 -9.00
N ARG A 81 0.15 19.97 -8.29
CA ARG A 81 -0.13 18.69 -7.65
C ARG A 81 -1.09 18.89 -6.49
N LYS A 82 -2.13 18.08 -6.42
CA LYS A 82 -3.10 18.10 -5.32
C LYS A 82 -2.58 17.30 -4.13
N ASP A 83 -2.78 17.81 -2.92
CA ASP A 83 -2.47 17.07 -1.71
C ASP A 83 -3.37 15.85 -1.58
N PHE A 84 -2.78 14.73 -1.20
CA PHE A 84 -3.49 13.49 -0.93
C PHE A 84 -2.99 12.90 0.38
N PHE A 85 -3.91 12.52 1.26
CA PHE A 85 -3.60 11.96 2.57
C PHE A 85 -3.96 10.48 2.59
N LEU A 86 -2.97 9.64 2.85
CA LEU A 86 -3.12 8.20 3.01
C LEU A 86 -3.14 7.89 4.50
N TYR A 87 -4.30 7.52 5.01
CA TYR A 87 -4.48 7.07 6.39
C TYR A 87 -4.32 5.55 6.46
N VAL A 88 -3.41 5.07 7.29
CA VAL A 88 -3.15 3.64 7.49
C VAL A 88 -3.33 3.33 8.96
N ASP A 89 -4.41 2.60 9.27
CA ASP A 89 -4.65 2.07 10.60
C ASP A 89 -3.86 0.76 10.80
N GLU A 90 -3.44 0.49 12.03
CA GLU A 90 -2.58 -0.64 12.36
C GLU A 90 -1.34 -0.77 11.46
N PHE A 91 -0.68 0.36 11.19
CA PHE A 91 0.45 0.48 10.28
C PHE A 91 1.57 -0.54 10.53
N GLN A 92 1.81 -0.95 11.79
CA GLN A 92 2.80 -1.95 12.16
C GLN A 92 2.66 -3.29 11.40
N ASN A 93 1.46 -3.60 10.91
CA ASN A 93 1.21 -4.82 10.13
C ASN A 93 1.72 -4.73 8.69
N PHE A 94 2.00 -3.54 8.20
CA PHE A 94 2.38 -3.25 6.81
C PHE A 94 3.78 -2.66 6.68
N ALA A 95 4.37 -2.23 7.82
CA ALA A 95 5.66 -1.55 7.83
C ALA A 95 6.80 -2.51 7.46
N THR A 96 7.63 -2.08 6.53
CA THR A 96 8.93 -2.67 6.20
C THR A 96 10.00 -1.60 6.29
N ASP A 97 11.27 -1.97 6.47
CA ASP A 97 12.38 -0.99 6.58
C ASP A 97 12.52 -0.09 5.34
N SER A 98 12.14 -0.60 4.17
CA SER A 98 12.08 0.19 2.94
C SER A 98 11.01 1.29 2.96
N PHE A 99 10.04 1.19 3.88
CA PHE A 99 8.92 2.12 3.97
C PHE A 99 9.33 3.54 4.34
N ALA A 100 10.30 3.70 5.24
CA ALA A 100 10.80 5.02 5.65
C ALA A 100 11.38 5.80 4.46
N THR A 101 12.13 5.13 3.59
CA THR A 101 12.67 5.72 2.36
C THR A 101 11.56 6.09 1.38
N ILE A 102 10.57 5.21 1.24
CA ILE A 102 9.38 5.41 0.42
C ILE A 102 8.64 6.69 0.82
N LEU A 103 8.42 6.85 2.13
CA LEU A 103 7.66 7.98 2.68
C LEU A 103 8.35 9.32 2.46
N SER A 104 9.67 9.38 2.61
CA SER A 104 10.42 10.61 2.40
C SER A 104 10.33 11.11 0.95
N GLU A 105 10.27 10.20 -0.01
CA GLU A 105 10.15 10.55 -1.44
C GLU A 105 8.73 10.90 -1.86
N ALA A 106 7.73 10.22 -1.34
CA ALA A 106 6.32 10.43 -1.69
C ALA A 106 5.83 11.84 -1.37
N ARG A 107 6.41 12.48 -0.32
CA ARG A 107 6.11 13.86 0.05
C ARG A 107 6.33 14.86 -1.08
N LYS A 108 7.38 14.67 -1.90
CA LYS A 108 7.67 15.53 -3.06
C LYS A 108 6.53 15.52 -4.08
N TYR A 109 5.75 14.45 -4.09
CA TYR A 109 4.62 14.25 -5.00
C TYR A 109 3.27 14.54 -4.34
N ARG A 110 3.28 15.25 -3.19
CA ARG A 110 2.08 15.62 -2.43
C ARG A 110 1.27 14.43 -1.92
N LEU A 111 1.95 13.31 -1.60
CA LEU A 111 1.37 12.20 -0.85
C LEU A 111 1.86 12.29 0.59
N SER A 112 0.94 12.51 1.53
CA SER A 112 1.19 12.54 2.96
C SER A 112 0.65 11.27 3.61
N LEU A 113 1.44 10.65 4.49
CA LEU A 113 1.02 9.48 5.24
C LEU A 113 0.62 9.87 6.67
N VAL A 114 -0.53 9.38 7.09
CA VAL A 114 -1.01 9.46 8.47
C VAL A 114 -1.13 8.04 9.00
N MET A 115 -0.32 7.72 10.01
CA MET A 115 -0.22 6.38 10.57
C MET A 115 -0.89 6.33 11.93
N ALA A 116 -1.70 5.31 12.16
CA ALA A 116 -2.23 4.97 13.47
C ALA A 116 -1.64 3.64 13.94
N ASN A 117 -1.05 3.64 15.12
CA ASN A 117 -0.50 2.46 15.77
C ASN A 117 -0.94 2.40 17.22
N GLN A 118 -1.13 1.18 17.72
CA GLN A 118 -1.44 0.99 19.13
C GLN A 118 -0.18 1.14 20.01
N TYR A 119 0.98 0.65 19.53
CA TYR A 119 2.24 0.68 20.28
C TYR A 119 3.42 1.02 19.36
N ILE A 120 4.20 2.03 19.71
CA ILE A 120 5.40 2.45 18.98
C ILE A 120 6.47 1.34 18.96
N SER A 121 6.58 0.57 20.04
CA SER A 121 7.54 -0.55 20.16
C SER A 121 7.33 -1.69 19.14
N GLN A 122 6.25 -1.70 18.41
CA GLN A 122 5.99 -2.67 17.34
C GLN A 122 6.56 -2.26 15.99
N MET A 123 7.09 -1.05 15.88
CA MET A 123 7.78 -0.57 14.68
C MET A 123 9.28 -0.87 14.75
N SER A 124 9.93 -1.05 13.60
CA SER A 124 11.39 -1.10 13.53
C SER A 124 11.98 0.26 13.93
N GLU A 125 13.22 0.26 14.46
CA GLU A 125 13.93 1.48 14.86
C GLU A 125 14.05 2.51 13.71
N VAL A 126 14.02 2.04 12.46
CA VAL A 126 14.11 2.91 11.27
C VAL A 126 12.81 3.69 11.00
N VAL A 127 11.69 3.21 11.54
CA VAL A 127 10.35 3.80 11.32
C VAL A 127 9.85 4.57 12.54
N GLN A 128 10.45 4.34 13.72
CA GLN A 128 10.18 5.09 14.95
C GLN A 128 10.70 6.53 14.87
#